data_236c6522e39d14acc137c3d2a403ef1b
#
_entry.id   236c6522e39d14acc137c3d2a403ef1b
#
_cell.length_a   1.000
_cell.length_b   1.000
_cell.length_c   1.000
_cell.angle_alpha   90.00
_cell.angle_beta   90.00
_cell.angle_gamma   90.00
#
_symmetry.space_group_name_H-M   'P 1'
#
loop_
_entity.id
_entity.type
_entity.pdbx_description
1 polymer ?
#
loop_
_entity_poly.entity_id
_entity_poly.type
_entity_poly.pdbx_seq_one_letter_code
_entity_poly.pdbx_strand_id
1 'polypeptide(L)'
;MARIFFSLIVKKYSLKPVKYQIAIQSLLIGFVCLLGVLPVSINDTVVQLSIKQALVFASMLSVSIGCVNVFVELQSHETKLVYLVSGKRILSSIRILFVELCDVVLQSTLNFIVLLIWFHFFSSENGVSLELFSFYLIGSIQYFLISYFLSYFFKSPMGSLAILLLFPILVQPFIERVVEPMTSYLFYNIIADTILGRASYLQLCVYAMELVFSLGATLYLLIRNQEVK
;
A
#
# COMPACT_ATOMS: atom_id res chain seq x y z
N MET A 1 -19.60 -8.30 -17.68
CA MET A 1 -18.47 -7.59 -17.08
C MET A 1 -18.11 -8.08 -15.68
N ALA A 2 -19.05 -8.13 -14.73
CA ALA A 2 -18.79 -8.60 -13.37
C ALA A 2 -18.17 -10.03 -13.30
N ARG A 3 -18.58 -10.96 -14.16
CA ARG A 3 -18.01 -12.32 -14.21
C ARG A 3 -16.52 -12.33 -14.60
N ILE A 4 -16.10 -11.48 -15.54
CA ILE A 4 -14.69 -11.39 -15.97
C ILE A 4 -13.86 -10.79 -14.82
N PHE A 5 -14.36 -9.76 -14.19
CA PHE A 5 -13.74 -9.13 -13.03
C PHE A 5 -13.54 -10.13 -11.89
N PHE A 6 -14.58 -10.84 -11.51
CA PHE A 6 -14.52 -11.85 -10.46
C PHE A 6 -13.55 -13.00 -10.81
N SER A 7 -13.56 -13.48 -12.06
CA SER A 7 -12.64 -14.53 -12.51
C SER A 7 -11.16 -14.09 -12.46
N LEU A 8 -10.86 -12.83 -12.77
CA LEU A 8 -9.50 -12.28 -12.68
C LEU A 8 -9.01 -12.23 -11.23
N ILE A 9 -9.85 -11.75 -10.30
CA ILE A 9 -9.53 -11.73 -8.88
C ILE A 9 -9.29 -13.14 -8.35
N VAL A 10 -10.24 -14.06 -8.57
CA VAL A 10 -10.11 -15.45 -8.10
C VAL A 10 -8.85 -16.12 -8.64
N LYS A 11 -8.56 -15.93 -9.93
CA LYS A 11 -7.35 -16.45 -10.54
C LYS A 11 -6.10 -15.87 -9.91
N LYS A 12 -6.06 -14.56 -9.66
CA LYS A 12 -4.94 -13.88 -9.02
C LYS A 12 -4.64 -14.46 -7.63
N TYR A 13 -5.67 -14.66 -6.79
CA TYR A 13 -5.52 -15.25 -5.46
C TYR A 13 -5.17 -16.76 -5.50
N SER A 14 -5.30 -17.42 -6.63
CA SER A 14 -4.82 -18.79 -6.81
C SER A 14 -3.32 -18.89 -7.04
N LEU A 15 -2.65 -17.80 -7.43
CA LEU A 15 -1.24 -17.77 -7.76
C LEU A 15 -0.35 -17.87 -6.52
N LYS A 16 0.72 -18.68 -6.61
CA LYS A 16 1.66 -18.89 -5.50
C LYS A 16 2.30 -17.59 -4.97
N PRO A 17 2.80 -16.66 -5.81
CA PRO A 17 3.40 -15.41 -5.32
C PRO A 17 2.44 -14.58 -4.46
N VAL A 18 1.17 -14.49 -4.83
CA VAL A 18 0.14 -13.75 -4.09
C VAL A 18 -0.14 -14.42 -2.75
N LYS A 19 -0.25 -15.74 -2.71
CA LYS A 19 -0.45 -16.49 -1.46
C LYS A 19 0.72 -16.32 -0.49
N TYR A 20 1.96 -16.38 -0.99
CA TYR A 20 3.14 -16.13 -0.17
C TYR A 20 3.21 -14.69 0.34
N GLN A 21 2.88 -13.72 -0.50
CA GLN A 21 2.83 -12.32 -0.10
C GLN A 21 1.82 -12.10 1.04
N ILE A 22 0.60 -12.63 0.93
CA ILE A 22 -0.44 -12.53 1.97
C ILE A 22 0.04 -13.21 3.26
N ALA A 23 0.62 -14.41 3.18
CA ALA A 23 1.14 -15.12 4.33
C ALA A 23 2.25 -14.34 5.04
N ILE A 24 3.21 -13.80 4.30
CA ILE A 24 4.31 -12.98 4.84
C ILE A 24 3.76 -11.69 5.47
N GLN A 25 2.83 -11.00 4.82
CA GLN A 25 2.21 -9.80 5.40
C GLN A 25 1.50 -10.12 6.72
N SER A 26 0.71 -11.19 6.76
CA SER A 26 0.00 -11.59 7.98
C SER A 26 0.96 -11.95 9.12
N LEU A 27 2.06 -12.63 8.81
CA LEU A 27 3.12 -12.93 9.79
C LEU A 27 3.81 -11.67 10.31
N LEU A 28 4.14 -10.72 9.42
CA LEU A 28 4.78 -9.46 9.80
C LEU A 28 3.85 -8.59 10.64
N ILE A 29 2.57 -8.52 10.31
CA ILE A 29 1.56 -7.80 11.10
C ILE A 29 1.45 -8.45 12.48
N GLY A 30 1.33 -9.78 12.55
CA GLY A 30 1.29 -10.52 13.80
C GLY A 30 2.54 -10.27 14.67
N PHE A 31 3.72 -10.24 14.06
CA PHE A 31 4.97 -9.94 14.75
C PHE A 31 5.03 -8.51 15.31
N VAL A 32 4.60 -7.51 14.53
CA VAL A 32 4.52 -6.11 14.99
C VAL A 32 3.52 -5.96 16.14
N CYS A 33 2.38 -6.65 16.05
CA CYS A 33 1.40 -6.69 17.13
C CYS A 33 1.99 -7.30 18.41
N LEU A 34 2.74 -8.40 18.31
CA LEU A 34 3.43 -9.01 19.45
C LEU A 34 4.43 -8.05 20.09
N LEU A 35 5.24 -7.39 19.29
CA LEU A 35 6.22 -6.42 19.80
C LEU A 35 5.54 -5.20 20.45
N GLY A 36 4.40 -4.76 19.94
CA GLY A 36 3.63 -3.65 20.50
C GLY A 36 2.97 -3.97 21.84
N VAL A 37 2.69 -5.25 22.12
CA VAL A 37 2.02 -5.68 23.35
C VAL A 37 3.00 -6.04 24.48
N LEU A 38 4.18 -6.55 24.13
CA LEU A 38 5.17 -7.03 25.11
C LEU A 38 5.66 -5.98 26.13
N PRO A 39 5.83 -4.67 25.81
CA PRO A 39 6.31 -3.68 26.77
C PRO A 39 5.22 -2.92 27.53
N VAL A 40 3.95 -3.19 27.31
CA VAL A 40 2.88 -2.31 27.79
C VAL A 40 2.41 -2.69 29.18
N SER A 41 2.93 -2.01 30.18
CA SER A 41 2.21 -1.76 31.43
C SER A 41 1.11 -0.72 31.14
N ILE A 42 -0.03 -1.20 30.72
CA ILE A 42 -1.42 -0.74 30.93
C ILE A 42 -1.65 0.79 31.08
N ASN A 43 -1.12 1.60 30.16
CA ASN A 43 -1.62 2.97 29.99
C ASN A 43 -2.34 3.06 28.62
N ASP A 44 -3.64 3.41 28.63
CA ASP A 44 -4.50 3.49 27.44
C ASP A 44 -3.92 4.37 26.31
N THR A 45 -3.23 5.44 26.68
CA THR A 45 -2.54 6.32 25.72
C THR A 45 -1.41 5.62 24.94
N VAL A 46 -0.68 4.71 25.60
CA VAL A 46 0.42 3.94 24.98
C VAL A 46 -0.16 2.89 24.04
N VAL A 47 -1.27 2.25 24.42
CA VAL A 47 -1.97 1.29 23.56
C VAL A 47 -2.47 1.96 22.28
N GLN A 48 -3.11 3.13 22.37
CA GLN A 48 -3.58 3.88 21.20
C GLN A 48 -2.43 4.29 20.28
N LEU A 49 -1.29 4.71 20.83
CA LEU A 49 -0.10 5.04 20.05
C LEU A 49 0.46 3.81 19.35
N SER A 50 0.50 2.67 20.02
CA SER A 50 0.96 1.40 19.44
C SER A 50 0.08 0.93 18.29
N ILE A 51 -1.25 1.09 18.39
CA ILE A 51 -2.20 0.82 17.31
C ILE A 51 -1.88 1.67 16.09
N LYS A 52 -1.73 2.97 16.27
CA LYS A 52 -1.43 3.90 15.18
C LYS A 52 -0.08 3.56 14.52
N GLN A 53 0.95 3.23 15.28
CA GLN A 53 2.25 2.81 14.75
C GLN A 53 2.15 1.49 13.97
N ALA A 54 1.38 0.52 14.47
CA ALA A 54 1.12 -0.72 13.75
C ALA A 54 0.39 -0.49 12.42
N LEU A 55 -0.55 0.47 12.37
CA LEU A 55 -1.24 0.85 11.15
C LEU A 55 -0.32 1.56 10.15
N VAL A 56 0.60 2.43 10.61
CA VAL A 56 1.64 3.01 9.74
C VAL A 56 2.47 1.91 9.11
N PHE A 57 2.94 0.95 9.91
CA PHE A 57 3.71 -0.17 9.40
C PHE A 57 2.90 -1.04 8.42
N ALA A 58 1.64 -1.36 8.77
CA ALA A 58 0.76 -2.14 7.91
C ALA A 58 0.48 -1.44 6.57
N SER A 59 0.36 -0.10 6.55
CA SER A 59 0.22 0.65 5.31
C SER A 59 1.45 0.53 4.41
N MET A 60 2.68 0.57 4.99
CA MET A 60 3.93 0.33 4.24
C MET A 60 3.98 -1.05 3.59
N LEU A 61 3.41 -2.09 4.22
CA LEU A 61 3.39 -3.43 3.63
C LEU A 61 2.63 -3.48 2.30
N SER A 62 1.78 -2.50 2.01
CA SER A 62 1.08 -2.37 0.71
C SER A 62 2.03 -2.15 -0.46
N VAL A 63 3.29 -1.74 -0.20
CA VAL A 63 4.38 -1.74 -1.20
C VAL A 63 4.53 -3.13 -1.83
N SER A 64 4.46 -4.18 -1.02
CA SER A 64 4.62 -5.56 -1.51
C SER A 64 3.47 -5.98 -2.43
N ILE A 65 2.27 -5.47 -2.23
CA ILE A 65 1.12 -5.74 -3.10
C ILE A 65 1.41 -5.22 -4.51
N GLY A 66 1.84 -3.95 -4.64
CA GLY A 66 2.15 -3.36 -5.93
C GLY A 66 3.29 -4.08 -6.65
N CYS A 67 4.36 -4.41 -5.93
CA CYS A 67 5.50 -5.14 -6.49
C CYS A 67 5.12 -6.55 -6.98
N VAL A 68 4.36 -7.31 -6.17
CA VAL A 68 3.93 -8.67 -6.55
C VAL A 68 2.95 -8.64 -7.71
N ASN A 69 2.03 -7.67 -7.74
CA ASN A 69 1.09 -7.53 -8.83
C ASN A 69 1.80 -7.29 -10.16
N VAL A 70 2.78 -6.38 -10.19
CA VAL A 70 3.61 -6.16 -11.38
C VAL A 70 4.46 -7.39 -11.74
N PHE A 71 5.01 -8.08 -10.75
CA PHE A 71 5.76 -9.32 -10.99
C PHE A 71 4.90 -10.39 -11.68
N VAL A 72 3.69 -10.63 -11.16
CA VAL A 72 2.74 -11.58 -11.75
C VAL A 72 2.35 -11.15 -13.16
N GLU A 73 2.11 -9.86 -13.37
CA GLU A 73 1.73 -9.33 -14.67
C GLU A 73 2.85 -9.45 -15.71
N LEU A 74 4.09 -9.16 -15.33
CA LEU A 74 5.25 -9.32 -16.20
C LEU A 74 5.48 -10.79 -16.61
N GLN A 75 5.17 -11.75 -15.71
CA GLN A 75 5.30 -13.18 -16.00
C GLN A 75 4.14 -13.75 -16.81
N SER A 76 2.90 -13.37 -16.45
CA SER A 76 1.69 -14.02 -17.00
C SER A 76 1.23 -13.43 -18.33
N HIS A 77 1.69 -12.22 -18.67
CA HIS A 77 1.22 -11.46 -19.83
C HIS A 77 -0.33 -11.28 -19.87
N GLU A 78 -1.01 -11.39 -18.73
CA GLU A 78 -2.48 -11.36 -18.65
C GLU A 78 -3.06 -10.03 -19.11
N THR A 79 -2.36 -8.93 -18.86
CA THR A 79 -2.74 -7.61 -19.38
C THR A 79 -2.86 -7.59 -20.88
N LYS A 80 -2.02 -8.32 -21.61
CA LYS A 80 -2.11 -8.40 -23.08
C LYS A 80 -3.43 -9.03 -23.54
N LEU A 81 -3.91 -10.05 -22.83
CA LEU A 81 -5.21 -10.68 -23.14
C LEU A 81 -6.37 -9.72 -22.88
N VAL A 82 -6.35 -8.96 -21.80
CA VAL A 82 -7.38 -7.94 -21.53
C VAL A 82 -7.40 -6.87 -22.60
N TYR A 83 -6.23 -6.47 -23.11
CA TYR A 83 -6.12 -5.50 -24.21
C TYR A 83 -6.66 -6.03 -25.52
N LEU A 84 -6.34 -7.27 -25.87
CA LEU A 84 -6.84 -7.90 -27.10
C LEU A 84 -8.37 -7.99 -27.13
N VAL A 85 -8.96 -8.26 -25.97
CA VAL A 85 -10.44 -8.40 -25.86
C VAL A 85 -11.17 -7.05 -25.84
N SER A 86 -10.54 -5.99 -25.30
CA SER A 86 -11.24 -4.71 -25.09
C SER A 86 -11.17 -3.72 -26.25
N GLY A 87 -10.20 -3.86 -27.17
CA GLY A 87 -10.03 -3.03 -28.35
C GLY A 87 -9.71 -1.54 -28.11
N LYS A 88 -9.90 -1.04 -26.89
CA LYS A 88 -9.63 0.37 -26.51
C LYS A 88 -8.59 0.42 -25.39
N ARG A 89 -7.39 0.90 -25.68
CA ARG A 89 -6.22 0.92 -24.80
C ARG A 89 -6.50 1.64 -23.47
N ILE A 90 -7.00 2.88 -23.52
CA ILE A 90 -7.28 3.68 -22.33
C ILE A 90 -8.27 2.98 -21.41
N LEU A 91 -9.35 2.45 -21.96
CA LEU A 91 -10.38 1.78 -21.19
C LEU A 91 -9.86 0.50 -20.52
N SER A 92 -8.96 -0.23 -21.19
CA SER A 92 -8.29 -1.41 -20.63
C SER A 92 -7.39 -1.04 -19.46
N SER A 93 -6.57 0.01 -19.61
CA SER A 93 -5.68 0.49 -18.56
C SER A 93 -6.46 0.93 -17.33
N ILE A 94 -7.54 1.67 -17.51
CA ILE A 94 -8.42 2.07 -16.40
C ILE A 94 -9.02 0.85 -15.70
N ARG A 95 -9.46 -0.16 -16.47
CA ARG A 95 -10.04 -1.39 -15.89
C ARG A 95 -9.00 -2.18 -15.08
N ILE A 96 -7.78 -2.32 -15.61
CA ILE A 96 -6.70 -3.01 -14.90
C ILE A 96 -6.37 -2.26 -13.61
N LEU A 97 -6.15 -0.95 -13.69
CA LEU A 97 -5.87 -0.15 -12.50
C LEU A 97 -7.00 -0.24 -11.46
N PHE A 98 -8.25 -0.26 -11.91
CA PHE A 98 -9.40 -0.42 -11.01
C PHE A 98 -9.40 -1.80 -10.31
N VAL A 99 -9.10 -2.89 -11.04
CA VAL A 99 -8.97 -4.24 -10.45
C VAL A 99 -7.86 -4.26 -9.40
N GLU A 100 -6.71 -3.65 -9.72
CA GLU A 100 -5.58 -3.58 -8.82
C GLU A 100 -5.87 -2.75 -7.56
N LEU A 101 -6.59 -1.64 -7.70
CA LEU A 101 -7.04 -0.83 -6.56
C LEU A 101 -8.04 -1.58 -5.67
N CYS A 102 -8.98 -2.34 -6.27
CA CYS A 102 -9.89 -3.19 -5.50
C CYS A 102 -9.14 -4.27 -4.72
N ASP A 103 -8.09 -4.83 -5.28
CA ASP A 103 -7.22 -5.80 -4.61
C ASP A 103 -6.54 -5.19 -3.37
N VAL A 104 -5.96 -4.01 -3.52
CA VAL A 104 -5.34 -3.28 -2.39
C VAL A 104 -6.36 -2.98 -1.30
N VAL A 105 -7.53 -2.46 -1.66
CA VAL A 105 -8.60 -2.17 -0.69
C VAL A 105 -8.99 -3.43 0.07
N LEU A 106 -9.13 -4.56 -0.61
CA LEU A 106 -9.51 -5.83 0.00
C LEU A 106 -8.42 -6.33 0.95
N GLN A 107 -7.16 -6.37 0.51
CA GLN A 107 -6.04 -6.82 1.34
C GLN A 107 -5.81 -5.88 2.54
N SER A 108 -5.86 -4.56 2.34
CA SER A 108 -5.73 -3.58 3.43
C SER A 108 -6.87 -3.70 4.44
N THR A 109 -8.11 -3.93 3.98
CA THR A 109 -9.24 -4.17 4.88
C THR A 109 -9.04 -5.44 5.71
N LEU A 110 -8.58 -6.53 5.10
CA LEU A 110 -8.26 -7.76 5.83
C LEU A 110 -7.16 -7.53 6.88
N ASN A 111 -6.08 -6.84 6.51
CA ASN A 111 -5.00 -6.50 7.43
C ASN A 111 -5.51 -5.64 8.60
N PHE A 112 -6.40 -4.68 8.33
CA PHE A 112 -7.01 -3.87 9.37
C PHE A 112 -7.89 -4.69 10.32
N ILE A 113 -8.69 -5.62 9.78
CA ILE A 113 -9.51 -6.53 10.60
C ILE A 113 -8.63 -7.41 11.49
N VAL A 114 -7.53 -7.95 10.96
CA VAL A 114 -6.56 -8.74 11.76
C VAL A 114 -5.99 -7.90 12.91
N LEU A 115 -5.60 -6.65 12.63
CA LEU A 115 -5.14 -5.72 13.66
C LEU A 115 -6.22 -5.45 14.72
N LEU A 116 -7.47 -5.20 14.29
CA LEU A 116 -8.59 -4.97 15.22
C LEU A 116 -8.85 -6.16 16.14
N ILE A 117 -8.88 -7.37 15.58
CA ILE A 117 -9.07 -8.60 16.35
C ILE A 117 -7.95 -8.73 17.38
N TRP A 118 -6.71 -8.51 16.95
CA TRP A 118 -5.56 -8.58 17.83
C TRP A 118 -5.66 -7.57 18.98
N PHE A 119 -5.94 -6.30 18.70
CA PHE A 119 -6.05 -5.28 19.73
C PHE A 119 -7.25 -5.47 20.63
N HIS A 120 -8.36 -6.02 20.14
CA HIS A 120 -9.53 -6.34 20.97
C HIS A 120 -9.20 -7.38 22.06
N PHE A 121 -8.28 -8.32 21.78
CA PHE A 121 -7.85 -9.30 22.80
C PHE A 121 -6.95 -8.69 23.88
N PHE A 122 -6.28 -7.59 23.62
CA PHE A 122 -5.28 -7.01 24.52
C PHE A 122 -5.67 -5.64 25.08
N SER A 123 -6.73 -5.01 24.59
CA SER A 123 -7.21 -3.72 25.03
C SER A 123 -8.71 -3.76 25.31
N SER A 124 -9.12 -3.21 26.46
CA SER A 124 -10.53 -3.07 26.81
C SER A 124 -11.24 -1.90 26.11
N GLU A 125 -10.50 -1.01 25.46
CA GLU A 125 -11.06 0.16 24.79
C GLU A 125 -11.15 -0.01 23.26
N ASN A 126 -12.35 0.27 22.71
CA ASN A 126 -12.61 0.33 21.27
C ASN A 126 -12.12 1.67 20.68
N GLY A 127 -10.81 1.93 20.74
CA GLY A 127 -10.21 3.21 20.30
C GLY A 127 -10.04 3.36 18.78
N VAL A 128 -10.63 2.47 17.95
CA VAL A 128 -10.45 2.54 16.50
C VAL A 128 -11.63 3.23 15.84
N SER A 129 -11.38 4.44 15.35
CA SER A 129 -12.36 5.25 14.61
C SER A 129 -12.41 4.88 13.12
N LEU A 130 -13.57 5.14 12.48
CA LEU A 130 -13.73 5.05 11.02
C LEU A 130 -12.76 6.00 10.29
N GLU A 131 -12.44 7.12 10.90
CA GLU A 131 -11.47 8.09 10.41
C GLU A 131 -10.07 7.47 10.29
N LEU A 132 -9.63 6.77 11.33
CA LEU A 132 -8.34 6.09 11.35
C LEU A 132 -8.26 5.00 10.26
N PHE A 133 -9.34 4.25 10.03
CA PHE A 133 -9.43 3.31 8.93
C PHE A 133 -9.29 4.00 7.58
N SER A 134 -9.95 5.14 7.39
CA SER A 134 -9.88 5.90 6.13
C SER A 134 -8.46 6.38 5.85
N PHE A 135 -7.76 6.94 6.83
CA PHE A 135 -6.37 7.37 6.69
C PHE A 135 -5.42 6.22 6.39
N TYR A 136 -5.58 5.10 7.09
CA TYR A 136 -4.83 3.89 6.82
C TYR A 136 -5.04 3.37 5.39
N LEU A 137 -6.30 3.34 4.93
CA LEU A 137 -6.64 2.86 3.58
C LEU A 137 -6.05 3.76 2.49
N ILE A 138 -6.16 5.08 2.65
CA ILE A 138 -5.58 6.05 1.71
C ILE A 138 -4.05 5.91 1.68
N GLY A 139 -3.41 5.75 2.84
CA GLY A 139 -1.97 5.47 2.94
C GLY A 139 -1.57 4.20 2.22
N SER A 140 -2.32 3.12 2.39
CA SER A 140 -2.10 1.84 1.71
C SER A 140 -2.21 1.97 0.19
N ILE A 141 -3.20 2.71 -0.30
CA ILE A 141 -3.36 2.99 -1.73
C ILE A 141 -2.17 3.79 -2.27
N GLN A 142 -1.69 4.78 -1.54
CA GLN A 142 -0.55 5.59 -1.96
C GLN A 142 0.73 4.75 -2.06
N TYR A 143 1.04 3.95 -1.05
CA TYR A 143 2.18 3.02 -1.08
C TYR A 143 2.09 2.03 -2.25
N PHE A 144 0.90 1.51 -2.48
CA PHE A 144 0.65 0.64 -3.62
C PHE A 144 0.92 1.35 -4.96
N LEU A 145 0.35 2.54 -5.19
CA LEU A 145 0.50 3.27 -6.44
C LEU A 145 1.97 3.57 -6.75
N ILE A 146 2.73 4.03 -5.74
CA ILE A 146 4.15 4.32 -5.90
C ILE A 146 4.93 3.03 -6.21
N SER A 147 4.66 1.94 -5.50
CA SER A 147 5.36 0.67 -5.72
C SER A 147 5.02 0.06 -7.08
N TYR A 148 3.77 0.13 -7.48
CA TYR A 148 3.28 -0.32 -8.78
C TYR A 148 3.93 0.48 -9.91
N PHE A 149 3.93 1.82 -9.80
CA PHE A 149 4.60 2.73 -10.73
C PHE A 149 6.09 2.42 -10.87
N LEU A 150 6.83 2.38 -9.77
CA LEU A 150 8.29 2.13 -9.79
C LEU A 150 8.61 0.75 -10.34
N SER A 151 7.82 -0.28 -9.99
CA SER A 151 8.01 -1.64 -10.49
C SER A 151 7.85 -1.75 -12.01
N TYR A 152 6.88 -1.02 -12.56
CA TYR A 152 6.72 -0.91 -14.01
C TYR A 152 7.81 -0.08 -14.66
N PHE A 153 8.18 1.04 -14.05
CA PHE A 153 9.19 1.96 -14.57
C PHE A 153 10.56 1.28 -14.68
N PHE A 154 10.99 0.62 -13.60
CA PHE A 154 12.27 -0.07 -13.56
C PHE A 154 12.22 -1.48 -14.18
N LYS A 155 11.03 -2.02 -14.46
CA LYS A 155 10.81 -3.43 -14.83
C LYS A 155 11.45 -4.41 -13.84
N SER A 156 11.61 -4.01 -12.60
CA SER A 156 12.25 -4.74 -11.52
C SER A 156 11.43 -4.63 -10.23
N PRO A 157 10.42 -5.50 -10.04
CA PRO A 157 9.58 -5.46 -8.84
C PRO A 157 10.37 -5.63 -7.54
N MET A 158 11.37 -6.51 -7.54
CA MET A 158 12.23 -6.72 -6.37
C MET A 158 13.12 -5.52 -6.08
N GLY A 159 13.67 -4.87 -7.11
CA GLY A 159 14.44 -3.63 -6.96
C GLY A 159 13.58 -2.50 -6.38
N SER A 160 12.34 -2.35 -6.86
CA SER A 160 11.39 -1.35 -6.35
C SER A 160 10.99 -1.63 -4.90
N LEU A 161 10.76 -2.89 -4.55
CA LEU A 161 10.49 -3.30 -3.17
C LEU A 161 11.66 -2.93 -2.25
N ALA A 162 12.89 -3.28 -2.65
CA ALA A 162 14.08 -2.96 -1.87
C ALA A 162 14.26 -1.44 -1.71
N ILE A 163 14.12 -0.66 -2.77
CA ILE A 163 14.22 0.80 -2.70
C ILE A 163 13.18 1.36 -1.73
N LEU A 164 11.92 0.99 -1.86
CA LEU A 164 10.83 1.56 -1.04
C LEU A 164 10.89 1.15 0.43
N LEU A 165 11.38 -0.04 0.75
CA LEU A 165 11.53 -0.48 2.14
C LEU A 165 12.82 0.05 2.79
N LEU A 166 13.90 0.16 2.01
CA LEU A 166 15.20 0.61 2.55
C LEU A 166 15.35 2.13 2.55
N PHE A 167 14.64 2.85 1.68
CA PHE A 167 14.74 4.31 1.60
C PHE A 167 14.45 5.01 2.92
N PRO A 168 13.34 4.74 3.63
CA PRO A 168 13.06 5.38 4.92
C PRO A 168 14.09 5.02 5.99
N ILE A 169 14.74 3.87 5.90
CA ILE A 169 15.72 3.41 6.90
C ILE A 169 17.12 3.99 6.62
N LEU A 170 17.55 3.99 5.35
CA LEU A 170 18.92 4.32 4.97
C LEU A 170 19.08 5.75 4.49
N VAL A 171 18.16 6.25 3.68
CA VAL A 171 18.31 7.53 2.95
C VAL A 171 17.66 8.68 3.72
N GLN A 172 16.50 8.45 4.30
CA GLN A 172 15.77 9.49 5.04
C GLN A 172 16.60 10.13 6.15
N PRO A 173 17.34 9.40 7.02
CA PRO A 173 18.14 10.02 8.08
C PRO A 173 19.25 10.95 7.56
N PHE A 174 19.75 10.73 6.34
CA PHE A 174 20.70 11.63 5.71
C PHE A 174 20.02 12.88 5.17
N ILE A 175 18.86 12.74 4.54
CA ILE A 175 18.09 13.88 4.04
C ILE A 175 17.65 14.77 5.21
N GLU A 176 17.22 14.20 6.31
CA GLU A 176 16.81 14.93 7.52
C GLU A 176 17.92 15.83 8.06
N ARG A 177 19.17 15.40 7.99
CA ARG A 177 20.32 16.21 8.43
C ARG A 177 20.63 17.38 7.49
N VAL A 178 20.30 17.26 6.20
CA VAL A 178 20.68 18.25 5.19
C VAL A 178 19.54 19.23 4.91
N VAL A 179 18.31 18.77 4.93
CA VAL A 179 17.13 19.54 4.49
C VAL A 179 15.95 19.28 5.44
N GLU A 180 16.17 19.54 6.73
CA GLU A 180 15.22 19.27 7.81
C GLU A 180 13.77 19.72 7.54
N PRO A 181 13.49 20.94 7.00
CA PRO A 181 12.11 21.35 6.76
C PRO A 181 11.41 20.62 5.60
N MET A 182 12.15 20.02 4.67
CA MET A 182 11.53 19.32 3.53
C MET A 182 11.18 17.86 3.81
N THR A 183 11.76 17.25 4.82
CA THR A 183 11.53 15.83 5.13
C THR A 183 10.11 15.57 5.61
N SER A 184 9.49 16.54 6.28
CA SER A 184 8.07 16.45 6.70
C SER A 184 7.08 16.36 5.52
N TYR A 185 7.52 16.70 4.31
CA TYR A 185 6.72 16.61 3.08
C TYR A 185 7.04 15.37 2.24
N LEU A 186 7.90 14.49 2.70
CA LEU A 186 8.09 13.19 2.05
C LEU A 186 6.88 12.30 2.32
N PHE A 187 6.43 11.59 1.30
CA PHE A 187 5.17 10.82 1.35
C PHE A 187 5.09 9.84 2.54
N TYR A 188 6.19 9.23 2.98
CA TYR A 188 6.18 8.36 4.17
C TYR A 188 5.82 9.11 5.44
N ASN A 189 6.42 10.30 5.63
CA ASN A 189 6.19 11.12 6.81
C ASN A 189 4.77 11.68 6.80
N ILE A 190 4.29 12.12 5.64
CA ILE A 190 2.90 12.59 5.50
C ILE A 190 1.91 11.47 5.84
N ILE A 191 2.11 10.26 5.33
CA ILE A 191 1.25 9.12 5.64
C ILE A 191 1.31 8.79 7.14
N ALA A 192 2.52 8.74 7.71
CA ALA A 192 2.70 8.49 9.14
C ALA A 192 2.03 9.57 9.99
N ASP A 193 2.27 10.85 9.69
CA ASP A 193 1.68 11.98 10.40
C ASP A 193 0.16 12.00 10.28
N THR A 194 -0.38 11.63 9.12
CA THR A 194 -1.83 11.54 8.89
C THR A 194 -2.45 10.45 9.77
N ILE A 195 -1.87 9.27 9.80
CA ILE A 195 -2.37 8.15 10.63
C ILE A 195 -2.20 8.47 12.12
N LEU A 196 -1.10 9.13 12.49
CA LEU A 196 -0.85 9.55 13.88
C LEU A 196 -1.73 10.73 14.32
N GLY A 197 -2.41 11.41 13.39
CA GLY A 197 -3.22 12.60 13.65
C GLY A 197 -2.39 13.85 13.92
N ARG A 198 -1.20 13.94 13.32
CA ARG A 198 -0.25 15.07 13.46
C ARG A 198 -0.11 15.88 12.19
N ALA A 199 -0.70 15.44 11.08
CA ALA A 199 -0.56 16.10 9.78
C ALA A 199 -1.13 17.51 9.81
N SER A 200 -0.36 18.47 9.29
CA SER A 200 -0.81 19.83 9.05
C SER A 200 -1.70 19.90 7.80
N TYR A 201 -2.51 20.95 7.70
CA TYR A 201 -3.35 21.17 6.52
C TYR A 201 -2.54 21.22 5.22
N LEU A 202 -1.35 21.83 5.25
CA LEU A 202 -0.46 21.91 4.10
C LEU A 202 0.05 20.52 3.69
N GLN A 203 0.43 19.67 4.66
CA GLN A 203 0.80 18.28 4.39
C GLN A 203 -0.33 17.49 3.73
N LEU A 204 -1.58 17.66 4.19
CA LEU A 204 -2.74 17.01 3.56
C LEU A 204 -2.96 17.48 2.12
N CYS A 205 -2.76 18.77 1.82
CA CYS A 205 -2.82 19.28 0.45
C CYS A 205 -1.72 18.68 -0.44
N VAL A 206 -0.47 18.61 0.05
CA VAL A 206 0.64 17.98 -0.66
C VAL A 206 0.34 16.50 -0.90
N TYR A 207 -0.17 15.81 0.10
CA TYR A 207 -0.55 14.41 0.01
C TYR A 207 -1.62 14.14 -1.06
N ALA A 208 -2.64 14.99 -1.11
CA ALA A 208 -3.67 14.89 -2.16
C ALA A 208 -3.07 15.07 -3.57
N MET A 209 -2.14 16.03 -3.74
CA MET A 209 -1.44 16.23 -5.02
C MET A 209 -0.55 15.03 -5.39
N GLU A 210 0.18 14.47 -4.44
CA GLU A 210 1.00 13.28 -4.65
C GLU A 210 0.16 12.06 -5.05
N LEU A 211 -1.00 11.88 -4.45
CA LEU A 211 -1.93 10.79 -4.77
C LEU A 211 -2.48 10.93 -6.20
N VAL A 212 -2.90 12.13 -6.60
CA VAL A 212 -3.35 12.40 -7.97
C VAL A 212 -2.22 12.20 -8.97
N PHE A 213 -1.00 12.67 -8.65
CA PHE A 213 0.16 12.51 -9.50
C PHE A 213 0.54 11.03 -9.66
N SER A 214 0.61 10.26 -8.58
CA SER A 214 0.97 8.84 -8.63
C SER A 214 -0.06 8.01 -9.41
N LEU A 215 -1.35 8.33 -9.27
CA LEU A 215 -2.42 7.69 -10.03
C LEU A 215 -2.32 8.03 -11.53
N GLY A 216 -2.09 9.30 -11.87
CA GLY A 216 -1.90 9.75 -13.25
C GLY A 216 -0.66 9.15 -13.90
N ALA A 217 0.47 9.12 -13.17
CA ALA A 217 1.72 8.53 -13.63
C ALA A 217 1.59 7.02 -13.87
N THR A 218 0.91 6.31 -12.96
CA THR A 218 0.64 4.86 -13.10
C THR A 218 -0.23 4.60 -14.33
N LEU A 219 -1.29 5.36 -14.51
CA LEU A 219 -2.17 5.23 -15.68
C LEU A 219 -1.44 5.53 -16.98
N TYR A 220 -0.61 6.57 -17.01
CA TYR A 220 0.23 6.91 -18.16
C TYR A 220 1.18 5.77 -18.53
N LEU A 221 1.86 5.16 -17.56
CA LEU A 221 2.74 4.02 -17.81
C LEU A 221 1.99 2.80 -18.34
N LEU A 222 0.81 2.50 -17.80
CA LEU A 222 -0.04 1.42 -18.30
C LEU A 222 -0.43 1.64 -19.76
N ILE A 223 -0.78 2.85 -20.16
CA ILE A 223 -1.10 3.19 -21.55
C ILE A 223 0.14 3.05 -22.45
N ARG A 224 1.27 3.62 -22.03
CA ARG A 224 2.52 3.61 -22.80
C ARG A 224 3.07 2.19 -23.01
N ASN A 225 3.05 1.34 -22.01
CA ASN A 225 3.54 -0.04 -22.13
C ASN A 225 2.76 -0.88 -23.13
N GLN A 226 1.58 -0.43 -23.56
CA GLN A 226 0.81 -1.05 -24.63
C GLN A 226 1.31 -0.66 -26.04
N GLU A 227 2.04 0.45 -26.14
CA GLU A 227 2.52 0.96 -27.43
C GLU A 227 3.83 0.30 -27.91
N VAL A 228 4.59 -0.26 -26.96
CA VAL A 228 5.97 -0.74 -27.21
C VAL A 228 6.01 -2.19 -27.73
N LYS A 229 4.89 -2.80 -28.07
CA LYS A 229 4.82 -4.14 -28.69
C LYS A 229 3.70 -4.19 -29.71
#